data_dfc51eee77b346ab7f24d6481ac50354
#
_entry.id   dfc51eee77b346ab7f24d6481ac50354
#
_cell.length_a   1.000
_cell.length_b   1.000
_cell.length_c   1.000
_cell.angle_alpha   90.00
_cell.angle_beta   90.00
_cell.angle_gamma   90.00
#
_symmetry.space_group_name_H-M   'P 1'
#
loop_
_entity.id
_entity.type
_entity.pdbx_description
1 polymer ?
#
loop_
_entity_poly.entity_id
_entity_poly.type
_entity_poly.pdbx_seq_one_letter_code
_entity_poly.pdbx_strand_id
1 'polypeptide(L)'
;ALAMREDGRSLDETEAQIRAALPDAHLLLIPRTLENLVKNGRAPKLAGQLTQMLNIRLAVSPEWKSGEIKAIKKGRGAKRIVANTMADCLAFLDEHPGSSVRVLTTGAAEEQELVNEALAGQDYVDAGTGPIGCTIATHVGVDAIAISYCPRYQPIH
;
A
#
# COMPACT_ATOMS: atom_id res chain seq x y z
N ALA A 1 13.52 -5.73 -10.25
CA ALA A 1 14.85 -6.36 -10.23
C ALA A 1 14.89 -7.67 -11.02
N LEU A 2 13.98 -8.65 -10.73
CA LEU A 2 14.05 -9.97 -11.41
C LEU A 2 13.91 -9.83 -12.94
N ALA A 3 12.87 -9.14 -13.41
CA ALA A 3 12.67 -8.89 -14.83
C ALA A 3 13.84 -8.13 -15.48
N MET A 4 14.43 -7.18 -14.76
CA MET A 4 15.62 -6.44 -15.23
C MET A 4 16.83 -7.38 -15.39
N ARG A 5 17.01 -8.32 -14.48
CA ARG A 5 18.05 -9.36 -14.60
C ARG A 5 17.81 -10.27 -15.79
N GLU A 6 16.58 -10.65 -16.03
CA GLU A 6 16.20 -11.47 -17.20
C GLU A 6 16.45 -10.73 -18.53
N ASP A 7 16.33 -9.41 -18.54
CA ASP A 7 16.70 -8.53 -19.65
C ASP A 7 18.22 -8.26 -19.75
N GLY A 8 19.05 -8.90 -18.93
CA GLY A 8 20.52 -8.75 -18.95
C GLY A 8 21.04 -7.43 -18.37
N ARG A 9 20.24 -6.71 -17.58
CA ARG A 9 20.69 -5.47 -16.91
C ARG A 9 21.72 -5.78 -15.85
N SER A 10 22.73 -4.93 -15.78
CA SER A 10 23.72 -4.94 -14.71
C SER A 10 23.08 -4.58 -13.35
N LEU A 11 23.80 -4.84 -12.27
CA LEU A 11 23.37 -4.45 -10.93
C LEU A 11 23.19 -2.94 -10.81
N ASP A 12 24.15 -2.17 -11.32
CA ASP A 12 24.13 -0.70 -11.25
C ASP A 12 22.95 -0.11 -12.02
N GLU A 13 22.66 -0.61 -13.22
CA GLU A 13 21.49 -0.20 -14.01
C GLU A 13 20.20 -0.55 -13.28
N THR A 14 20.13 -1.76 -12.68
CA THR A 14 18.96 -2.20 -11.91
C THR A 14 18.74 -1.30 -10.70
N GLU A 15 19.80 -0.98 -9.95
CA GLU A 15 19.72 -0.08 -8.79
C GLU A 15 19.27 1.32 -9.21
N ALA A 16 19.85 1.87 -10.26
CA ALA A 16 19.48 3.20 -10.77
C ALA A 16 18.00 3.27 -11.17
N GLN A 17 17.50 2.25 -11.88
CA GLN A 17 16.10 2.19 -12.29
C GLN A 17 15.15 2.03 -11.12
N ILE A 18 15.49 1.18 -10.13
CA ILE A 18 14.68 1.03 -8.92
C ILE A 18 14.63 2.35 -8.15
N ARG A 19 15.76 3.03 -7.96
CA ARG A 19 15.80 4.34 -7.28
C ARG A 19 14.98 5.40 -8.00
N ALA A 20 15.00 5.41 -9.32
CA ALA A 20 14.18 6.31 -10.13
C ALA A 20 12.68 6.05 -10.00
N ALA A 21 12.29 4.79 -9.80
CA ALA A 21 10.87 4.40 -9.66
C ALA A 21 10.32 4.58 -8.23
N LEU A 22 11.18 4.77 -7.21
CA LEU A 22 10.72 4.88 -5.82
C LEU A 22 9.71 6.01 -5.56
N PRO A 23 9.81 7.21 -6.17
CA PRO A 23 8.81 8.26 -5.98
C PRO A 23 7.39 7.87 -6.43
N ASP A 24 7.30 6.98 -7.42
CA ASP A 24 6.05 6.51 -8.01
C ASP A 24 5.61 5.13 -7.46
N ALA A 25 6.34 4.62 -6.47
CA ALA A 25 5.99 3.40 -5.75
C ALA A 25 5.20 3.74 -4.48
N HIS A 26 3.99 3.24 -4.40
CA HIS A 26 3.07 3.55 -3.31
C HIS A 26 2.77 2.31 -2.47
N LEU A 27 2.66 2.52 -1.16
CA LEU A 27 2.18 1.53 -0.20
C LEU A 27 1.14 2.19 0.70
N LEU A 28 -0.11 1.79 0.54
CA LEU A 28 -1.23 2.23 1.35
C LEU A 28 -1.59 1.12 2.33
N LEU A 29 -1.76 1.45 3.59
CA LEU A 29 -2.05 0.49 4.64
C LEU A 29 -3.26 0.96 5.45
N ILE A 30 -4.27 0.10 5.59
CA ILE A 30 -5.46 0.34 6.39
C ILE A 30 -5.44 -0.67 7.55
N PRO A 31 -4.83 -0.35 8.70
CA PRO A 31 -4.90 -1.19 9.88
C PRO A 31 -6.29 -1.11 10.53
N ARG A 32 -6.68 -2.15 11.27
CA ARG A 32 -7.88 -2.12 12.11
C ARG A 32 -7.81 -1.03 13.17
N THR A 33 -6.61 -0.88 13.76
CA THR A 33 -6.29 0.11 14.80
C THR A 33 -4.84 0.55 14.64
N LEU A 34 -4.51 1.76 15.11
CA LEU A 34 -3.14 2.26 15.14
C LEU A 34 -2.34 1.81 16.37
N GLU A 35 -2.96 1.10 17.31
CA GLU A 35 -2.34 0.77 18.60
C GLU A 35 -0.99 0.08 18.47
N ASN A 36 -0.89 -0.94 17.62
CA ASN A 36 0.35 -1.67 17.42
C ASN A 36 1.45 -0.81 16.80
N LEU A 37 1.09 0.03 15.82
CA LEU A 37 2.02 0.97 15.19
C LEU A 37 2.58 1.98 16.20
N VAL A 38 1.73 2.47 17.10
CA VAL A 38 2.14 3.43 18.15
C VAL A 38 2.94 2.74 19.25
N LYS A 39 2.46 1.62 19.79
CA LYS A 39 3.15 0.86 20.85
C LYS A 39 4.54 0.38 20.43
N ASN A 40 4.68 -0.01 19.17
CA ASN A 40 5.95 -0.47 18.61
C ASN A 40 6.85 0.68 18.09
N GLY A 41 6.48 1.93 18.32
CA GLY A 41 7.27 3.11 17.95
C GLY A 41 7.38 3.36 16.44
N ARG A 42 6.51 2.74 15.61
CA ARG A 42 6.52 2.93 14.15
C ARG A 42 5.69 4.12 13.68
N ALA A 43 4.73 4.57 14.51
CA ALA A 43 3.92 5.76 14.25
C ALA A 43 3.64 6.55 15.54
N PRO A 44 4.65 6.96 16.32
CA PRO A 44 4.45 7.62 17.62
C PRO A 44 3.69 8.95 17.50
N LYS A 45 3.85 9.67 16.40
CA LYS A 45 3.13 10.92 16.12
C LYS A 45 1.62 10.74 15.92
N LEU A 46 1.15 9.51 15.67
CA LEU A 46 -0.26 9.20 15.53
C LEU A 46 -0.94 8.84 16.87
N ALA A 47 -0.21 8.84 17.99
CA ALA A 47 -0.75 8.49 19.31
C ALA A 47 -1.97 9.35 19.71
N GLY A 48 -1.95 10.64 19.41
CA GLY A 48 -3.07 11.55 19.69
C GLY A 48 -4.34 11.26 18.88
N GLN A 49 -4.25 10.44 17.84
CA GLN A 49 -5.40 10.06 16.98
C GLN A 49 -6.11 8.80 17.49
N LEU A 50 -5.50 8.06 18.43
CA LEU A 50 -6.10 6.85 19.01
C LEU A 50 -7.33 7.14 19.88
N THR A 51 -7.38 8.29 20.52
CA THR A 51 -8.35 8.59 21.59
C THR A 51 -9.61 9.32 21.13
N GLN A 52 -9.67 9.79 19.89
CA GLN A 52 -10.70 10.76 19.51
C GLN A 52 -11.83 10.24 18.61
N MET A 53 -11.84 8.93 18.20
CA MET A 53 -12.66 8.60 17.04
C MET A 53 -13.38 7.24 17.15
N LEU A 54 -14.59 7.26 17.70
CA LEU A 54 -15.49 6.11 17.61
C LEU A 54 -15.76 5.78 16.12
N ASN A 55 -15.28 4.59 15.68
CA ASN A 55 -15.46 4.07 14.33
C ASN A 55 -14.79 4.87 13.18
N ILE A 56 -13.80 5.74 13.46
CA ILE A 56 -12.97 6.34 12.41
C ILE A 56 -11.72 5.48 12.22
N ARG A 57 -11.46 5.13 10.98
CA ARG A 57 -10.28 4.39 10.54
C ARG A 57 -9.36 5.31 9.75
N LEU A 58 -8.07 5.02 9.81
CA LEU A 58 -7.04 5.77 9.09
C LEU A 58 -6.34 4.84 8.11
N ALA A 59 -6.06 5.36 6.92
CA ALA A 59 -5.05 4.80 6.06
C ALA A 59 -3.73 5.52 6.31
N VAL A 60 -2.65 4.74 6.36
CA VAL A 60 -1.30 5.24 6.57
C VAL A 60 -0.40 4.81 5.42
N SER A 61 0.66 5.56 5.20
CA SER A 61 1.70 5.26 4.20
C SER A 61 3.07 5.63 4.75
N PRO A 62 4.11 4.83 4.50
CA PRO A 62 5.47 5.25 4.75
C PRO A 62 5.89 6.29 3.72
N GLU A 63 6.50 7.38 4.17
CA GLU A 63 7.15 8.33 3.27
C GLU A 63 8.50 7.75 2.82
N TRP A 64 8.71 7.62 1.52
CA TRP A 64 9.86 6.91 0.98
C TRP A 64 11.22 7.54 1.33
N LYS A 65 11.28 8.88 1.55
CA LYS A 65 12.52 9.59 1.93
C LYS A 65 12.91 9.40 3.38
N SER A 66 11.95 9.54 4.29
CA SER A 66 12.18 9.51 5.73
C SER A 66 11.87 8.16 6.37
N GLY A 67 11.06 7.32 5.71
CA GLY A 67 10.51 6.09 6.28
C GLY A 67 9.44 6.35 7.36
N GLU A 68 9.07 7.60 7.61
CA GLU A 68 8.07 7.96 8.60
C GLU A 68 6.68 7.53 8.13
N ILE A 69 5.91 6.86 9.01
CA ILE A 69 4.54 6.48 8.72
C ILE A 69 3.61 7.67 8.99
N LYS A 70 2.89 8.11 7.97
CA LYS A 70 1.94 9.24 8.02
C LYS A 70 0.52 8.76 7.78
N ALA A 71 -0.44 9.36 8.47
CA ALA A 71 -1.86 9.22 8.13
C ALA A 71 -2.13 10.02 6.84
N ILE A 72 -2.70 9.34 5.85
CA ILE A 72 -2.96 9.92 4.52
C ILE A 72 -4.45 10.08 4.22
N LYS A 73 -5.28 9.19 4.74
CA LYS A 73 -6.74 9.23 4.60
C LYS A 73 -7.43 8.88 5.91
N LYS A 74 -8.68 9.32 6.03
CA LYS A 74 -9.57 8.95 7.13
C LYS A 74 -10.95 8.60 6.58
N GLY A 75 -11.66 7.70 7.25
CA GLY A 75 -13.02 7.30 6.88
C GLY A 75 -13.74 6.62 8.03
N ARG A 76 -15.06 6.75 8.06
CA ARG A 76 -15.90 6.06 9.04
C ARG A 76 -16.30 4.68 8.49
N GLY A 77 -15.89 3.60 9.17
CA GLY A 77 -16.12 2.22 8.75
C GLY A 77 -15.28 1.79 7.56
N ALA A 78 -15.40 0.50 7.18
CA ALA A 78 -14.59 -0.10 6.11
C ALA A 78 -14.86 0.54 4.75
N LYS A 79 -16.13 0.64 4.35
CA LYS A 79 -16.53 1.16 3.03
C LYS A 79 -15.95 2.55 2.73
N ARG A 80 -16.03 3.48 3.70
CA ARG A 80 -15.57 4.86 3.47
C ARG A 80 -14.05 4.97 3.46
N ILE A 81 -13.36 4.25 4.35
CA ILE A 81 -11.89 4.31 4.35
C ILE A 81 -11.30 3.66 3.11
N VAL A 82 -11.83 2.51 2.66
CA VAL A 82 -11.39 1.87 1.42
C VAL A 82 -11.64 2.79 0.23
N ALA A 83 -12.85 3.33 0.07
CA ALA A 83 -13.16 4.24 -1.04
C ALA A 83 -12.22 5.46 -1.08
N ASN A 84 -11.98 6.10 0.08
CA ASN A 84 -11.08 7.25 0.16
C ASN A 84 -9.62 6.89 -0.15
N THR A 85 -9.19 5.67 0.21
CA THR A 85 -7.83 5.19 -0.02
C THR A 85 -7.63 4.76 -1.47
N MET A 86 -8.61 4.05 -2.03
CA MET A 86 -8.55 3.58 -3.42
C MET A 86 -8.63 4.71 -4.44
N ALA A 87 -9.21 5.86 -4.09
CA ALA A 87 -9.28 6.99 -5.01
C ALA A 87 -7.90 7.42 -5.57
N ASP A 88 -6.85 7.40 -4.73
CA ASP A 88 -5.50 7.73 -5.18
C ASP A 88 -4.91 6.62 -6.07
N CYS A 89 -5.17 5.35 -5.72
CA CYS A 89 -4.74 4.22 -6.53
C CYS A 89 -5.41 4.24 -7.92
N LEU A 90 -6.72 4.46 -7.98
CA LEU A 90 -7.46 4.51 -9.24
C LEU A 90 -6.99 5.68 -10.12
N ALA A 91 -6.83 6.87 -9.56
CA ALA A 91 -6.28 8.01 -10.28
C ALA A 91 -4.87 7.71 -10.85
N PHE A 92 -4.03 7.02 -10.06
CA PHE A 92 -2.72 6.60 -10.53
C PHE A 92 -2.81 5.59 -11.68
N LEU A 93 -3.73 4.63 -11.63
CA LEU A 93 -3.93 3.65 -12.71
C LEU A 93 -4.44 4.30 -14.00
N ASP A 94 -5.30 5.32 -13.89
CA ASP A 94 -5.78 6.11 -15.04
C ASP A 94 -4.62 6.86 -15.72
N GLU A 95 -3.67 7.39 -14.93
CA GLU A 95 -2.49 8.10 -15.45
C GLU A 95 -1.39 7.14 -15.94
N HIS A 96 -1.32 5.92 -15.37
CA HIS A 96 -0.29 4.92 -15.63
C HIS A 96 -0.90 3.54 -15.94
N PRO A 97 -1.56 3.36 -17.11
CA PRO A 97 -2.18 2.08 -17.48
C PRO A 97 -1.19 0.92 -17.45
N GLY A 98 -1.63 -0.26 -17.07
CA GLY A 98 -0.79 -1.45 -16.96
C GLY A 98 0.18 -1.45 -15.78
N SER A 99 0.04 -0.52 -14.83
CA SER A 99 0.80 -0.52 -13.58
C SER A 99 0.56 -1.80 -12.76
N SER A 100 1.54 -2.18 -11.94
CA SER A 100 1.41 -3.34 -11.07
C SER A 100 0.67 -2.97 -9.78
N VAL A 101 -0.31 -3.78 -9.38
CA VAL A 101 -1.02 -3.65 -8.10
C VAL A 101 -0.89 -4.95 -7.32
N ARG A 102 -0.61 -4.86 -6.02
CA ARG A 102 -0.58 -5.99 -5.10
C ARG A 102 -1.42 -5.72 -3.87
N VAL A 103 -2.24 -6.68 -3.47
CA VAL A 103 -3.11 -6.60 -2.29
C VAL A 103 -2.67 -7.64 -1.27
N LEU A 104 -2.39 -7.21 -0.04
CA LEU A 104 -1.98 -8.08 1.06
C LEU A 104 -2.88 -7.85 2.27
N THR A 105 -3.15 -8.89 3.07
CA THR A 105 -4.03 -8.79 4.23
C THR A 105 -3.56 -9.62 5.41
N THR A 106 -4.00 -9.24 6.62
CA THR A 106 -3.93 -10.05 7.85
C THR A 106 -5.32 -10.52 8.30
N GLY A 107 -6.27 -10.68 7.35
CA GLY A 107 -7.62 -11.16 7.63
C GLY A 107 -8.75 -10.16 7.38
N ALA A 108 -8.48 -8.97 6.86
CA ALA A 108 -9.45 -7.91 6.56
C ALA A 108 -10.35 -8.29 5.35
N ALA A 109 -11.23 -9.26 5.51
CA ALA A 109 -12.03 -9.83 4.41
C ALA A 109 -12.99 -8.80 3.78
N GLU A 110 -13.69 -8.00 4.60
CA GLU A 110 -14.60 -6.95 4.12
C GLU A 110 -13.85 -5.92 3.28
N GLU A 111 -12.72 -5.44 3.77
CA GLU A 111 -11.89 -4.45 3.06
C GLU A 111 -11.29 -5.03 1.79
N GLN A 112 -10.93 -6.32 1.80
CA GLN A 112 -10.40 -6.99 0.61
C GLN A 112 -11.45 -7.09 -0.49
N GLU A 113 -12.71 -7.42 -0.16
CA GLU A 113 -13.81 -7.42 -1.12
C GLU A 113 -14.02 -6.04 -1.73
N LEU A 114 -14.07 -4.99 -0.90
CA LEU A 114 -14.21 -3.60 -1.34
C LEU A 114 -13.05 -3.13 -2.23
N VAL A 115 -11.82 -3.56 -1.96
CA VAL A 115 -10.65 -3.27 -2.81
C VAL A 115 -10.77 -4.00 -4.14
N ASN A 116 -11.16 -5.27 -4.14
CA ASN A 116 -11.36 -6.06 -5.35
C ASN A 116 -12.48 -5.47 -6.24
N GLU A 117 -13.58 -5.03 -5.62
CA GLU A 117 -14.65 -4.31 -6.33
C GLU A 117 -14.14 -3.02 -6.98
N ALA A 118 -13.33 -2.24 -6.26
CA ALA A 118 -12.77 -0.99 -6.77
C ALA A 118 -11.78 -1.20 -7.92
N LEU A 119 -11.04 -2.32 -7.94
CA LEU A 119 -10.11 -2.68 -8.99
C LEU A 119 -10.78 -3.37 -10.20
N ALA A 120 -12.02 -3.78 -10.06
CA ALA A 120 -12.73 -4.47 -11.13
C ALA A 120 -12.87 -3.57 -12.38
N GLY A 121 -12.41 -4.08 -13.54
CA GLY A 121 -12.45 -3.36 -14.81
C GLY A 121 -11.35 -2.32 -15.01
N GLN A 122 -10.42 -2.18 -14.06
CA GLN A 122 -9.25 -1.30 -14.21
C GLN A 122 -8.16 -1.97 -15.06
N ASP A 123 -7.37 -1.15 -15.77
CA ASP A 123 -6.21 -1.62 -16.53
C ASP A 123 -4.96 -1.68 -15.62
N TYR A 124 -4.72 -2.84 -15.03
CA TYR A 124 -3.55 -3.08 -14.20
C TYR A 124 -3.04 -4.52 -14.31
N VAL A 125 -1.81 -4.74 -13.89
CA VAL A 125 -1.23 -6.08 -13.74
C VAL A 125 -1.37 -6.51 -12.29
N ASP A 126 -2.10 -7.60 -12.07
CA ASP A 126 -2.20 -8.21 -10.74
C ASP A 126 -0.85 -8.83 -10.34
N ALA A 127 -0.18 -8.20 -9.39
CA ALA A 127 1.07 -8.70 -8.80
C ALA A 127 0.82 -9.72 -7.67
N GLY A 128 -0.42 -10.12 -7.48
CA GLY A 128 -0.88 -11.15 -6.56
C GLY A 128 -1.50 -10.62 -5.27
N THR A 129 -2.36 -11.47 -4.72
CA THR A 129 -2.99 -11.29 -3.41
C THR A 129 -2.41 -12.33 -2.43
N GLY A 130 -2.20 -11.93 -1.17
CA GLY A 130 -1.64 -12.85 -0.19
C GLY A 130 -1.59 -12.29 1.24
N PRO A 131 -0.95 -13.03 2.16
CA PRO A 131 -0.80 -12.57 3.52
C PRO A 131 0.24 -11.45 3.64
N ILE A 132 0.00 -10.51 4.57
CA ILE A 132 1.05 -9.60 5.04
C ILE A 132 2.08 -10.41 5.82
N GLY A 133 3.35 -10.29 5.48
CA GLY A 133 4.44 -11.01 6.15
C GLY A 133 4.51 -10.69 7.64
N CYS A 134 4.97 -11.64 8.46
CA CYS A 134 4.93 -11.59 9.93
C CYS A 134 5.60 -10.33 10.52
N THR A 135 6.68 -9.85 9.93
CA THR A 135 7.38 -8.63 10.38
C THR A 135 6.46 -7.41 10.36
N ILE A 136 5.71 -7.21 9.25
CA ILE A 136 4.78 -6.08 9.13
C ILE A 136 3.52 -6.37 9.94
N ALA A 137 3.01 -7.62 9.91
CA ALA A 137 1.83 -8.02 10.67
C ALA A 137 1.95 -7.72 12.17
N THR A 138 3.13 -7.89 12.76
CA THR A 138 3.41 -7.54 14.17
C THR A 138 3.15 -6.05 14.47
N HIS A 139 3.37 -5.18 13.48
CA HIS A 139 3.18 -3.73 13.64
C HIS A 139 1.77 -3.26 13.29
N VAL A 140 1.13 -3.89 12.31
CA VAL A 140 -0.20 -3.47 11.84
C VAL A 140 -1.35 -4.22 12.51
N GLY A 141 -1.06 -5.39 13.08
CA GLY A 141 -2.03 -6.24 13.74
C GLY A 141 -2.90 -7.06 12.78
N VAL A 142 -3.95 -7.66 13.34
CA VAL A 142 -4.97 -8.39 12.59
C VAL A 142 -5.93 -7.45 11.88
N ASP A 143 -6.64 -7.95 10.89
CA ASP A 143 -7.63 -7.21 10.10
C ASP A 143 -7.05 -5.92 9.47
N ALA A 144 -5.81 -6.01 8.98
CA ALA A 144 -5.20 -4.96 8.18
C ALA A 144 -5.17 -5.36 6.70
N ILE A 145 -5.30 -4.38 5.82
CA ILE A 145 -5.09 -4.53 4.38
C ILE A 145 -4.03 -3.55 3.90
N ALA A 146 -3.19 -4.00 2.99
CA ALA A 146 -2.17 -3.21 2.32
C ALA A 146 -2.38 -3.29 0.82
N ILE A 147 -2.32 -2.15 0.16
CA ILE A 147 -2.37 -2.00 -1.28
C ILE A 147 -1.05 -1.35 -1.71
N SER A 148 -0.28 -2.03 -2.55
CA SER A 148 0.91 -1.44 -3.16
C SER A 148 0.73 -1.36 -4.66
N TYR A 149 1.15 -0.25 -5.25
CA TYR A 149 1.11 -0.04 -6.69
C TYR A 149 2.30 0.80 -7.14
N CYS A 150 2.75 0.53 -8.36
CA CYS A 150 3.85 1.25 -8.99
C CYS A 150 3.79 1.06 -10.51
N PRO A 151 4.45 1.92 -11.29
CA PRO A 151 4.61 1.70 -12.72
C PRO A 151 5.27 0.34 -12.97
N ARG A 152 4.81 -0.36 -13.98
CA ARG A 152 5.42 -1.63 -14.38
C ARG A 152 6.74 -1.37 -15.09
N TYR A 153 7.74 -2.16 -14.76
CA TYR A 153 8.97 -2.20 -15.56
C TYR A 153 8.65 -2.61 -17.01
N GLN A 154 9.08 -1.79 -17.95
CA GLN A 154 8.96 -2.07 -19.38
C GLN A 154 10.31 -2.64 -19.86
N PRO A 155 10.35 -3.92 -20.35
CA PRO A 155 11.55 -4.47 -20.95
C PRO A 155 11.97 -3.63 -22.16
N ILE A 156 13.27 -3.48 -22.36
CA ILE A 156 13.81 -2.89 -23.59
C ILE A 156 13.97 -4.04 -24.58
N HIS A 157 13.14 -4.04 -25.62
CA HIS A 157 13.22 -4.97 -26.73
C HIS A 157 14.35 -4.57 -27.70
#